data_2b82d1f4809faf6e08e2c42af113bb64
#
_entry.id   2b82d1f4809faf6e08e2c42af113bb64
#
_cell.length_a   1.000
_cell.length_b   1.000
_cell.length_c   1.000
_cell.angle_alpha   90.00
_cell.angle_beta   90.00
_cell.angle_gamma   90.00
#
_symmetry.space_group_name_H-M   'P 1'
#
loop_
_entity.id
_entity.type
_entity.pdbx_description
1 polymer ?
#
loop_
_entity_poly.entity_id
_entity_poly.type
_entity_poly.pdbx_seq_one_letter_code
_entity_poly.pdbx_strand_id
1 'polypeptide(L)'
;MKILVSVVRLVMVLVLIGLCSPAAAQTRPVAILGANLIDGAGRAPVTDSAVIVRDGKFQAIGKRGEVQIPQDAEVIEAAGRTVLPGFIDGHCHYRDWMGEIYLAYGVVTCPNISNNPVEWIIAQREGVKNGSIRGPRVWASANIIDGPPPEGTGTLRRQRTSIIVDSEDEARKAVDGLVEKGVDGIKLFERLKPQVAKAAVEEAHKHGRPVFGHSLDIFTAAANGYQSVEHSWSVVYTSIQDPKKKHDLDIGRMLGKVDTADVHAQMEPAMFDKIIKAMIEKNVHWSPTWATWFRPLSSHAAEMKERELTLLRNPQLKYLPPYILKDTESFFSKYEKMAPEKRNEVTSGYKMLQEFVRRFAKAGGKIHSGSDPNHVVPGYAVHAELQMLVEAGLTPLQAIETASLNVAQAWGKEKDYGSIENGKVADFFIVRGDPSKNISDTQNVESVFIEGKKIDTSFHADYKNPLPRPIEDRPES
;
A
#
# COMPACT_ATOMS: atom_id res chain seq x y z
N MET A 1 17.20 63.19 -28.35
CA MET A 1 16.12 63.29 -27.33
C MET A 1 14.85 62.52 -27.67
N LYS A 2 14.38 62.48 -28.92
CA LYS A 2 13.19 61.71 -29.33
C LYS A 2 13.32 60.16 -29.27
N ILE A 3 14.53 59.63 -29.51
CA ILE A 3 14.80 58.19 -29.47
C ILE A 3 14.83 57.62 -28.01
N LEU A 4 15.33 58.45 -27.07
CA LEU A 4 15.42 58.04 -25.67
C LEU A 4 14.06 57.94 -25.00
N VAL A 5 13.10 58.79 -25.39
CA VAL A 5 11.73 58.76 -24.85
C VAL A 5 10.95 57.56 -25.32
N SER A 6 11.19 57.06 -26.58
CA SER A 6 10.53 55.86 -27.11
C SER A 6 11.02 54.59 -26.44
N VAL A 7 12.30 54.48 -26.12
CA VAL A 7 12.88 53.28 -25.42
C VAL A 7 12.37 53.20 -23.98
N VAL A 8 12.27 54.34 -23.26
CA VAL A 8 11.74 54.36 -21.90
C VAL A 8 10.25 54.00 -21.85
N ARG A 9 9.45 54.39 -22.84
CA ARG A 9 8.03 53.99 -22.93
C ARG A 9 7.86 52.50 -23.27
N LEU A 10 8.74 51.92 -24.10
CA LEU A 10 8.69 50.51 -24.44
C LEU A 10 9.10 49.61 -23.25
N VAL A 11 10.09 50.03 -22.47
CA VAL A 11 10.54 49.32 -21.25
C VAL A 11 9.49 49.40 -20.15
N MET A 12 8.79 50.54 -19.99
CA MET A 12 7.69 50.65 -19.01
C MET A 12 6.46 49.79 -19.37
N VAL A 13 6.14 49.64 -20.64
CA VAL A 13 5.06 48.77 -21.08
C VAL A 13 5.42 47.26 -20.91
N LEU A 14 6.68 46.89 -21.14
CA LEU A 14 7.15 45.51 -20.91
C LEU A 14 7.25 45.18 -19.41
N VAL A 15 7.54 46.10 -18.54
CA VAL A 15 7.57 45.90 -17.07
C VAL A 15 6.16 45.78 -16.49
N LEU A 16 5.15 46.44 -17.09
CA LEU A 16 3.75 46.34 -16.63
C LEU A 16 3.04 45.07 -17.11
N ILE A 17 3.50 44.45 -18.21
CA ILE A 17 2.98 43.13 -18.69
C ILE A 17 3.55 41.97 -17.88
N GLY A 18 4.75 42.11 -17.27
CA GLY A 18 5.42 41.10 -16.49
C GLY A 18 4.86 40.82 -15.07
N LEU A 19 3.86 41.63 -14.60
CA LEU A 19 3.32 41.51 -13.22
C LEU A 19 1.87 40.99 -13.16
N CYS A 20 1.24 40.66 -14.27
CA CYS A 20 0.00 39.90 -14.29
C CYS A 20 0.34 38.39 -14.44
N SER A 21 0.86 37.77 -13.38
CA SER A 21 0.65 36.35 -13.21
C SER A 21 -0.88 36.14 -13.20
N PRO A 22 -1.45 35.32 -14.07
CA PRO A 22 -2.86 34.98 -13.96
C PRO A 22 -3.07 34.45 -12.54
N ALA A 23 -3.84 35.15 -11.72
CA ALA A 23 -4.30 34.58 -10.46
C ALA A 23 -4.95 33.25 -10.84
N ALA A 24 -4.36 32.13 -10.43
CA ALA A 24 -4.97 30.83 -10.64
C ALA A 24 -6.40 30.96 -10.11
N ALA A 25 -7.39 30.71 -10.97
CA ALA A 25 -8.78 30.81 -10.58
C ALA A 25 -8.94 29.88 -9.36
N GLN A 26 -9.22 30.48 -8.20
CA GLN A 26 -9.45 29.69 -6.99
C GLN A 26 -10.58 28.72 -7.25
N THR A 27 -10.33 27.43 -7.02
CA THR A 27 -11.36 26.41 -7.19
C THR A 27 -12.46 26.64 -6.15
N ARG A 28 -13.71 26.44 -6.54
CA ARG A 28 -14.84 26.47 -5.61
C ARG A 28 -14.57 25.47 -4.48
N PRO A 29 -14.62 25.88 -3.20
CA PRO A 29 -14.38 24.94 -2.10
C PRO A 29 -15.48 23.90 -2.00
N VAL A 30 -15.14 22.74 -1.47
CA VAL A 30 -16.09 21.66 -1.15
C VAL A 30 -16.21 21.58 0.37
N ALA A 31 -17.44 21.54 0.88
CA ALA A 31 -17.75 21.39 2.30
C ALA A 31 -18.51 20.09 2.53
N ILE A 32 -17.91 19.12 3.24
CA ILE A 32 -18.55 17.87 3.66
C ILE A 32 -19.05 18.10 5.09
N LEU A 33 -20.37 17.96 5.30
CA LEU A 33 -21.04 18.34 6.54
C LEU A 33 -21.84 17.19 7.16
N GLY A 34 -21.83 17.11 8.49
CA GLY A 34 -22.70 16.24 9.27
C GLY A 34 -22.22 14.79 9.37
N ALA A 35 -21.07 14.44 8.79
CA ALA A 35 -20.53 13.09 8.85
C ALA A 35 -19.91 12.77 10.21
N ASN A 36 -19.76 11.45 10.48
CA ASN A 36 -18.76 10.97 11.40
C ASN A 36 -17.39 11.01 10.70
N LEU A 37 -16.40 11.69 11.26
CA LEU A 37 -15.06 11.81 10.66
C LEU A 37 -14.07 10.92 11.41
N ILE A 38 -13.43 10.00 10.71
CA ILE A 38 -12.28 9.21 11.16
C ILE A 38 -11.06 9.72 10.40
N ASP A 39 -10.11 10.30 11.10
CA ASP A 39 -9.00 11.04 10.48
C ASP A 39 -7.84 10.17 9.95
N GLY A 40 -7.80 8.88 10.28
CA GLY A 40 -6.72 7.96 9.89
C GLY A 40 -5.45 8.05 10.72
N ALA A 41 -5.47 8.83 11.80
CA ALA A 41 -4.33 8.99 12.73
C ALA A 41 -4.62 8.42 14.13
N GLY A 42 -5.58 7.51 14.24
CA GLY A 42 -5.93 6.84 15.50
C GLY A 42 -6.66 7.70 16.52
N ARG A 43 -6.98 8.97 16.22
CA ARG A 43 -7.72 9.85 17.11
C ARG A 43 -9.20 9.47 17.19
N ALA A 44 -9.86 9.89 18.27
CA ALA A 44 -11.30 9.66 18.43
C ALA A 44 -12.09 10.31 17.27
N PRO A 45 -13.14 9.67 16.75
CA PRO A 45 -13.94 10.21 15.66
C PRO A 45 -14.62 11.53 16.04
N VAL A 46 -14.74 12.44 15.08
CA VAL A 46 -15.47 13.71 15.23
C VAL A 46 -16.88 13.52 14.65
N THR A 47 -17.89 13.50 15.52
CA THR A 47 -19.29 13.42 15.10
C THR A 47 -19.81 14.79 14.64
N ASP A 48 -20.77 14.79 13.71
CA ASP A 48 -21.32 16.02 13.08
C ASP A 48 -20.19 16.93 12.60
N SER A 49 -19.28 16.38 11.82
CA SER A 49 -18.08 17.06 11.35
C SER A 49 -18.37 18.04 10.22
N ALA A 50 -17.45 19.01 10.07
CA ALA A 50 -17.30 19.82 8.87
C ALA A 50 -15.86 19.69 8.36
N VAL A 51 -15.73 19.32 7.09
CA VAL A 51 -14.44 19.21 6.39
C VAL A 51 -14.49 20.13 5.19
N ILE A 52 -13.62 21.14 5.17
CA ILE A 52 -13.52 22.10 4.07
C ILE A 52 -12.31 21.76 3.23
N VAL A 53 -12.52 21.61 1.94
CA VAL A 53 -11.47 21.35 0.94
C VAL A 53 -11.39 22.52 -0.02
N ARG A 54 -10.19 23.01 -0.27
CA ARG A 54 -9.90 24.05 -1.27
C ARG A 54 -8.55 23.75 -1.95
N ASP A 55 -8.49 23.94 -3.25
CA ASP A 55 -7.28 23.76 -4.06
C ASP A 55 -6.59 22.40 -3.83
N GLY A 56 -7.41 21.33 -3.72
CA GLY A 56 -6.94 19.96 -3.53
C GLY A 56 -6.44 19.63 -2.13
N LYS A 57 -6.61 20.51 -1.14
CA LYS A 57 -6.11 20.32 0.23
C LYS A 57 -7.22 20.52 1.27
N PHE A 58 -7.07 19.85 2.41
CA PHE A 58 -7.90 20.11 3.57
C PHE A 58 -7.56 21.51 4.13
N GLN A 59 -8.55 22.39 4.18
CA GLN A 59 -8.39 23.78 4.65
C GLN A 59 -8.81 23.94 6.11
N ALA A 60 -9.94 23.34 6.50
CA ALA A 60 -10.45 23.43 7.87
C ALA A 60 -11.21 22.14 8.22
N ILE A 61 -11.04 21.66 9.44
CA ILE A 61 -11.61 20.41 9.94
C ILE A 61 -12.03 20.62 11.38
N GLY A 62 -13.25 20.21 11.74
CA GLY A 62 -13.78 20.28 13.10
C GLY A 62 -15.24 19.86 13.17
N LYS A 63 -15.94 20.25 14.24
CA LYS A 63 -17.38 20.11 14.33
C LYS A 63 -18.09 21.14 13.47
N ARG A 64 -19.27 20.79 12.94
CA ARG A 64 -20.06 21.63 12.04
C ARG A 64 -20.28 23.05 12.58
N GLY A 65 -20.52 23.23 13.86
CA GLY A 65 -20.72 24.56 14.49
C GLY A 65 -19.43 25.34 14.79
N GLU A 66 -18.26 24.73 14.65
CA GLU A 66 -16.96 25.32 14.99
C GLU A 66 -16.16 25.76 13.76
N VAL A 67 -16.52 25.24 12.57
CA VAL A 67 -15.83 25.52 11.31
C VAL A 67 -16.61 26.54 10.49
N GLN A 68 -15.95 27.61 10.03
CA GLN A 68 -16.54 28.56 9.12
C GLN A 68 -16.69 27.95 7.72
N ILE A 69 -17.93 27.81 7.26
CA ILE A 69 -18.24 27.29 5.93
C ILE A 69 -18.20 28.44 4.93
N PRO A 70 -17.38 28.37 3.86
CA PRO A 70 -17.35 29.39 2.82
C PRO A 70 -18.71 29.51 2.13
N GLN A 71 -19.17 30.75 1.88
CA GLN A 71 -20.49 31.00 1.26
C GLN A 71 -20.59 30.42 -0.17
N ASP A 72 -19.47 30.35 -0.87
CA ASP A 72 -19.34 29.81 -2.24
C ASP A 72 -19.07 28.31 -2.28
N ALA A 73 -19.06 27.62 -1.12
CA ALA A 73 -18.76 26.18 -1.09
C ALA A 73 -19.84 25.33 -1.77
N GLU A 74 -19.40 24.30 -2.46
CA GLU A 74 -20.25 23.18 -2.82
C GLU A 74 -20.46 22.33 -1.56
N VAL A 75 -21.72 22.22 -1.10
CA VAL A 75 -22.04 21.48 0.12
C VAL A 75 -22.44 20.05 -0.20
N ILE A 76 -21.81 19.11 0.49
CA ILE A 76 -22.13 17.69 0.48
C ILE A 76 -22.63 17.28 1.88
N GLU A 77 -23.93 17.09 2.02
CA GLU A 77 -24.52 16.60 3.28
C GLU A 77 -24.23 15.09 3.42
N ALA A 78 -23.56 14.74 4.51
CA ALA A 78 -23.10 13.38 4.78
C ALA A 78 -23.58 12.84 6.14
N ALA A 79 -24.72 13.34 6.64
CA ALA A 79 -25.31 12.85 7.89
C ALA A 79 -25.58 11.33 7.81
N GLY A 80 -25.26 10.60 8.87
CA GLY A 80 -25.39 9.15 8.94
C GLY A 80 -24.34 8.37 8.14
N ARG A 81 -23.31 9.03 7.64
CA ARG A 81 -22.17 8.46 6.93
C ARG A 81 -20.87 8.72 7.67
N THR A 82 -19.82 8.04 7.25
CA THR A 82 -18.47 8.26 7.77
C THR A 82 -17.53 8.71 6.67
N VAL A 83 -16.73 9.75 6.94
CA VAL A 83 -15.61 10.21 6.11
C VAL A 83 -14.34 9.55 6.61
N LEU A 84 -13.58 8.97 5.69
CA LEU A 84 -12.30 8.28 5.92
C LEU A 84 -11.21 8.89 5.03
N PRO A 85 -9.92 8.88 5.44
CA PRO A 85 -8.84 9.23 4.53
C PRO A 85 -8.80 8.23 3.37
N GLY A 86 -8.41 8.69 2.19
CA GLY A 86 -8.18 7.80 1.08
C GLY A 86 -7.16 6.71 1.45
N PHE A 87 -7.55 5.45 1.27
CA PHE A 87 -6.68 4.34 1.64
C PHE A 87 -5.48 4.22 0.72
N ILE A 88 -4.40 3.72 1.30
CA ILE A 88 -3.13 3.46 0.63
C ILE A 88 -2.85 1.96 0.78
N ASP A 89 -2.74 1.24 -0.34
CA ASP A 89 -2.33 -0.16 -0.36
C ASP A 89 -0.81 -0.26 -0.23
N GLY A 90 -0.30 -0.40 1.00
CA GLY A 90 1.12 -0.30 1.33
C GLY A 90 2.02 -1.37 0.70
N HIS A 91 1.45 -2.45 0.17
CA HIS A 91 2.17 -3.49 -0.55
C HIS A 91 1.41 -3.91 -1.80
N CYS A 92 1.60 -3.18 -2.87
CA CYS A 92 0.92 -3.40 -4.15
C CYS A 92 1.86 -4.00 -5.20
N HIS A 93 1.33 -4.92 -5.98
CA HIS A 93 1.92 -5.42 -7.22
C HIS A 93 1.12 -4.86 -8.40
N TYR A 94 1.27 -3.56 -8.67
CA TYR A 94 0.45 -2.84 -9.63
C TYR A 94 0.45 -3.49 -11.02
N ARG A 95 -0.73 -3.57 -11.62
CA ARG A 95 -0.99 -4.06 -12.97
C ARG A 95 -1.86 -3.07 -13.71
N ASP A 96 -1.76 -3.05 -15.02
CA ASP A 96 -2.52 -2.14 -15.88
C ASP A 96 -4.05 -2.30 -15.78
N TRP A 97 -4.55 -3.46 -15.42
CA TRP A 97 -5.99 -3.72 -15.23
C TRP A 97 -6.53 -3.35 -13.83
N MET A 98 -5.69 -2.93 -12.90
CA MET A 98 -6.11 -2.70 -11.50
C MET A 98 -6.73 -1.32 -11.23
N GLY A 99 -6.62 -0.37 -12.15
CA GLY A 99 -6.91 1.03 -11.88
C GLY A 99 -8.29 1.30 -11.30
N GLU A 100 -9.36 0.86 -11.97
CA GLU A 100 -10.75 1.10 -11.53
C GLU A 100 -11.10 0.38 -10.23
N ILE A 101 -10.64 -0.85 -10.10
CA ILE A 101 -11.02 -1.68 -8.94
C ILE A 101 -10.43 -1.14 -7.63
N TYR A 102 -9.26 -0.52 -7.66
CA TYR A 102 -8.72 0.21 -6.52
C TYR A 102 -9.59 1.40 -6.13
N LEU A 103 -9.94 2.22 -7.13
CA LEU A 103 -10.72 3.44 -6.91
C LEU A 103 -12.11 3.13 -6.35
N ALA A 104 -12.77 2.07 -6.84
CA ALA A 104 -14.09 1.65 -6.39
C ALA A 104 -14.12 1.29 -4.88
N TYR A 105 -12.97 0.93 -4.32
CA TYR A 105 -12.82 0.59 -2.90
C TYR A 105 -12.16 1.69 -2.07
N GLY A 106 -12.11 2.95 -2.55
CA GLY A 106 -11.53 4.05 -1.79
C GLY A 106 -10.01 3.97 -1.61
N VAL A 107 -9.34 3.06 -2.33
CA VAL A 107 -7.87 2.98 -2.37
C VAL A 107 -7.36 3.92 -3.44
N VAL A 108 -6.85 5.05 -3.03
CA VAL A 108 -6.48 6.17 -3.91
C VAL A 108 -4.99 6.28 -4.17
N THR A 109 -4.18 5.50 -3.44
CA THR A 109 -2.73 5.45 -3.62
C THR A 109 -2.26 4.00 -3.54
N CYS A 110 -1.35 3.65 -4.43
CA CYS A 110 -0.80 2.31 -4.59
C CYS A 110 0.72 2.37 -4.65
N PRO A 111 1.40 2.29 -3.50
CA PRO A 111 2.83 2.05 -3.44
C PRO A 111 3.20 0.74 -4.12
N ASN A 112 3.80 0.82 -5.31
CA ASN A 112 4.23 -0.36 -6.04
C ASN A 112 5.58 -0.83 -5.53
N ILE A 113 5.63 -1.99 -4.87
CA ILE A 113 6.86 -2.64 -4.41
C ILE A 113 7.08 -3.99 -5.08
N SER A 114 6.60 -4.12 -6.32
CA SER A 114 6.74 -5.31 -7.15
C SER A 114 7.89 -5.19 -8.16
N ASN A 115 8.21 -6.31 -8.79
CA ASN A 115 9.25 -6.40 -9.82
C ASN A 115 8.73 -5.94 -11.20
N ASN A 116 8.29 -4.67 -11.28
CA ASN A 116 7.88 -4.05 -12.53
C ASN A 116 9.08 -3.36 -13.22
N PRO A 117 9.14 -3.34 -14.56
CA PRO A 117 10.13 -2.54 -15.29
C PRO A 117 10.03 -1.07 -14.88
N VAL A 118 11.15 -0.46 -14.56
CA VAL A 118 11.17 0.91 -14.01
C VAL A 118 10.54 1.93 -14.97
N GLU A 119 10.81 1.82 -16.27
CA GLU A 119 10.26 2.72 -17.28
C GLU A 119 8.72 2.63 -17.32
N TRP A 120 8.19 1.42 -17.21
CA TRP A 120 6.74 1.20 -17.24
C TRP A 120 6.05 1.77 -15.99
N ILE A 121 6.56 1.48 -14.79
CA ILE A 121 5.90 1.95 -13.55
C ILE A 121 6.00 3.48 -13.39
N ILE A 122 7.08 4.08 -13.84
CA ILE A 122 7.21 5.54 -13.89
C ILE A 122 6.22 6.13 -14.89
N ALA A 123 6.06 5.53 -16.07
CA ALA A 123 5.07 5.96 -17.05
C ALA A 123 3.63 5.82 -16.51
N GLN A 124 3.31 4.76 -15.77
CA GLN A 124 2.02 4.61 -15.07
C GLN A 124 1.80 5.75 -14.07
N ARG A 125 2.79 6.06 -13.23
CA ARG A 125 2.73 7.17 -12.27
C ARG A 125 2.45 8.51 -12.94
N GLU A 126 3.21 8.84 -13.98
CA GLU A 126 3.03 10.10 -14.69
C GLU A 126 1.69 10.13 -15.46
N GLY A 127 1.25 9.01 -16.04
CA GLY A 127 -0.04 8.90 -16.70
C GLY A 127 -1.22 9.10 -15.75
N VAL A 128 -1.19 8.55 -14.55
CA VAL A 128 -2.20 8.82 -13.52
C VAL A 128 -2.16 10.28 -13.09
N LYS A 129 -0.97 10.83 -12.84
CA LYS A 129 -0.79 12.22 -12.40
C LYS A 129 -1.34 13.24 -13.40
N ASN A 130 -1.16 13.00 -14.69
CA ASN A 130 -1.66 13.91 -15.75
C ASN A 130 -3.08 13.58 -16.24
N GLY A 131 -3.72 12.55 -15.67
CA GLY A 131 -5.10 12.14 -15.99
C GLY A 131 -5.24 11.33 -17.28
N SER A 132 -4.16 10.92 -17.94
CA SER A 132 -4.21 10.05 -19.14
C SER A 132 -4.45 8.57 -18.81
N ILE A 133 -4.19 8.19 -17.56
CA ILE A 133 -4.46 6.85 -17.01
C ILE A 133 -5.41 6.98 -15.82
N ARG A 134 -6.50 6.21 -15.85
CA ARG A 134 -7.43 6.11 -14.75
C ARG A 134 -6.94 5.08 -13.72
N GLY A 135 -6.64 5.51 -12.50
CA GLY A 135 -6.16 4.65 -11.44
C GLY A 135 -5.74 5.41 -10.19
N PRO A 136 -5.33 4.70 -9.13
CA PRO A 136 -4.79 5.30 -7.91
C PRO A 136 -3.44 5.97 -8.20
N ARG A 137 -3.06 6.95 -7.38
CA ARG A 137 -1.71 7.51 -7.37
C ARG A 137 -0.69 6.36 -7.16
N VAL A 138 0.40 6.37 -7.92
CA VAL A 138 1.47 5.38 -7.78
C VAL A 138 2.68 6.01 -7.11
N TRP A 139 3.16 5.38 -6.03
CA TRP A 139 4.52 5.59 -5.55
C TRP A 139 5.36 4.44 -6.04
N ALA A 140 6.42 4.72 -6.77
CA ALA A 140 7.15 3.71 -7.51
C ALA A 140 8.40 3.24 -6.77
N SER A 141 8.43 1.96 -6.34
CA SER A 141 9.64 1.19 -6.48
C SER A 141 9.55 0.40 -7.79
N ALA A 142 10.63 -0.19 -8.24
CA ALA A 142 10.67 -0.80 -9.58
C ALA A 142 11.32 -2.18 -9.53
N ASN A 143 12.26 -2.46 -10.43
CA ASN A 143 12.99 -3.71 -10.41
C ASN A 143 13.53 -4.02 -9.01
N ILE A 144 13.26 -5.21 -8.51
CA ILE A 144 13.77 -5.69 -7.23
C ILE A 144 15.27 -5.88 -7.34
N ILE A 145 16.02 -5.47 -6.32
CA ILE A 145 17.44 -5.82 -6.17
C ILE A 145 17.52 -7.11 -5.36
N ASP A 146 18.12 -8.15 -5.90
CA ASP A 146 18.24 -9.48 -5.28
C ASP A 146 19.67 -10.01 -5.42
N GLY A 147 20.05 -10.98 -4.60
CA GLY A 147 21.30 -11.71 -4.71
C GLY A 147 21.20 -12.87 -5.70
N PRO A 148 22.36 -13.52 -6.01
CA PRO A 148 22.38 -14.72 -6.82
C PRO A 148 21.49 -15.83 -6.26
N PRO A 149 20.91 -16.69 -7.12
CA PRO A 149 20.15 -17.85 -6.65
C PRO A 149 21.05 -18.81 -5.87
N PRO A 150 20.51 -19.54 -4.89
CA PRO A 150 21.27 -20.57 -4.20
C PRO A 150 21.81 -21.63 -5.16
N GLU A 151 22.98 -22.16 -4.86
CA GLU A 151 23.59 -23.20 -5.68
C GLU A 151 22.64 -24.39 -5.90
N GLY A 152 22.56 -24.88 -7.13
CA GLY A 152 21.72 -26.00 -7.52
C GLY A 152 20.21 -25.66 -7.71
N THR A 153 19.77 -24.44 -7.49
CA THR A 153 18.33 -24.07 -7.66
C THR A 153 18.01 -23.49 -9.04
N GLY A 154 19.03 -23.08 -9.81
CA GLY A 154 18.84 -22.37 -11.07
C GLY A 154 18.26 -20.95 -10.88
N THR A 155 18.06 -20.22 -11.98
CA THR A 155 17.46 -18.88 -11.94
C THR A 155 15.99 -18.98 -11.56
N LEU A 156 15.62 -18.39 -10.42
CA LEU A 156 14.24 -18.33 -9.97
C LEU A 156 13.41 -17.43 -10.91
N ARG A 157 12.13 -17.78 -11.14
CA ARG A 157 11.25 -17.03 -12.05
C ARG A 157 11.28 -15.51 -11.77
N ARG A 158 11.20 -15.11 -10.51
CA ARG A 158 11.21 -13.69 -10.08
C ARG A 158 12.54 -12.98 -10.41
N GLN A 159 13.65 -13.70 -10.43
CA GLN A 159 14.98 -13.14 -10.70
C GLN A 159 15.19 -12.76 -12.17
N ARG A 160 14.34 -13.23 -13.08
CA ARG A 160 14.45 -12.90 -14.51
C ARG A 160 14.28 -11.41 -14.81
N THR A 161 13.58 -10.68 -13.95
CA THR A 161 13.35 -9.23 -14.06
C THR A 161 13.98 -8.45 -12.92
N SER A 162 14.66 -9.11 -11.98
CA SER A 162 15.37 -8.47 -10.87
C SER A 162 16.77 -8.01 -11.32
N ILE A 163 17.29 -7.02 -10.62
CA ILE A 163 18.70 -6.63 -10.72
C ILE A 163 19.48 -7.53 -9.76
N ILE A 164 20.28 -8.44 -10.30
CA ILE A 164 21.08 -9.36 -9.50
C ILE A 164 22.43 -8.73 -9.18
N VAL A 165 22.77 -8.66 -7.88
CA VAL A 165 24.00 -8.07 -7.37
C VAL A 165 24.66 -9.01 -6.35
N ASP A 166 26.00 -9.10 -6.39
CA ASP A 166 26.76 -9.95 -5.48
C ASP A 166 27.87 -9.19 -4.71
N SER A 167 28.06 -7.91 -5.03
CA SER A 167 29.03 -7.01 -4.37
C SER A 167 28.36 -5.72 -3.90
N GLU A 168 29.02 -5.03 -2.95
CA GLU A 168 28.58 -3.73 -2.43
C GLU A 168 28.55 -2.65 -3.53
N ASP A 169 29.54 -2.65 -4.41
CA ASP A 169 29.62 -1.68 -5.52
C ASP A 169 28.51 -1.88 -6.53
N GLU A 170 28.16 -3.13 -6.86
CA GLU A 170 27.03 -3.43 -7.73
C GLU A 170 25.70 -3.00 -7.09
N ALA A 171 25.54 -3.21 -5.78
CA ALA A 171 24.36 -2.80 -5.05
C ALA A 171 24.18 -1.27 -5.07
N ARG A 172 25.25 -0.49 -4.83
CA ARG A 172 25.23 0.98 -4.91
C ARG A 172 24.85 1.44 -6.33
N LYS A 173 25.50 0.91 -7.36
CA LYS A 173 25.20 1.22 -8.77
C LYS A 173 23.74 0.89 -9.15
N ALA A 174 23.20 -0.22 -8.64
CA ALA A 174 21.82 -0.60 -8.87
C ALA A 174 20.86 0.42 -8.26
N VAL A 175 21.13 0.88 -7.03
CA VAL A 175 20.32 1.92 -6.37
C VAL A 175 20.42 3.24 -7.13
N ASP A 176 21.63 3.70 -7.48
CA ASP A 176 21.83 4.94 -8.23
C ASP A 176 21.04 4.92 -9.55
N GLY A 177 21.15 3.83 -10.31
CA GLY A 177 20.45 3.69 -11.59
C GLY A 177 18.93 3.70 -11.47
N LEU A 178 18.36 3.18 -10.36
CA LEU A 178 16.92 3.28 -10.08
C LEU A 178 16.51 4.69 -9.66
N VAL A 179 17.33 5.34 -8.82
CA VAL A 179 17.07 6.72 -8.36
C VAL A 179 17.14 7.72 -9.53
N GLU A 180 18.11 7.59 -10.43
CA GLU A 180 18.21 8.41 -11.64
C GLU A 180 16.96 8.30 -12.52
N LYS A 181 16.30 7.14 -12.56
CA LYS A 181 15.03 6.93 -13.24
C LYS A 181 13.80 7.44 -12.46
N GLY A 182 14.00 7.95 -11.24
CA GLY A 182 13.00 8.66 -10.47
C GLY A 182 12.11 7.79 -9.60
N VAL A 183 12.58 6.63 -9.10
CA VAL A 183 11.83 5.83 -8.14
C VAL A 183 11.64 6.56 -6.80
N ASP A 184 10.53 6.26 -6.11
CA ASP A 184 10.20 6.83 -4.79
C ASP A 184 10.78 6.01 -3.63
N GLY A 185 11.10 4.74 -3.85
CA GLY A 185 11.67 3.82 -2.86
C GLY A 185 12.41 2.66 -3.51
N ILE A 186 13.13 1.87 -2.72
CA ILE A 186 13.93 0.73 -3.16
C ILE A 186 13.38 -0.56 -2.56
N LYS A 187 13.24 -1.61 -3.37
CA LYS A 187 12.85 -2.96 -2.93
C LYS A 187 14.05 -3.90 -2.95
N LEU A 188 14.39 -4.44 -1.79
CA LEU A 188 15.40 -5.49 -1.64
C LEU A 188 14.73 -6.86 -1.45
N PHE A 189 15.44 -7.94 -1.82
CA PHE A 189 14.92 -9.29 -1.73
C PHE A 189 15.81 -10.24 -0.92
N GLU A 190 15.40 -11.49 -0.81
CA GLU A 190 15.84 -12.47 0.21
C GLU A 190 17.30 -12.96 0.05
N ARG A 191 17.89 -12.84 -1.14
CA ARG A 191 19.20 -13.51 -1.44
C ARG A 191 20.40 -12.59 -1.31
N LEU A 192 20.20 -11.36 -0.91
CA LEU A 192 21.30 -10.43 -0.67
C LEU A 192 22.13 -10.87 0.55
N LYS A 193 23.46 -10.89 0.39
CA LYS A 193 24.37 -10.99 1.52
C LYS A 193 24.17 -9.78 2.45
N PRO A 194 24.29 -9.94 3.78
CA PRO A 194 24.02 -8.83 4.73
C PRO A 194 24.78 -7.53 4.42
N GLN A 195 26.08 -7.61 4.03
CA GLN A 195 26.89 -6.44 3.67
C GLN A 195 26.46 -5.80 2.35
N VAL A 196 26.04 -6.60 1.37
CA VAL A 196 25.53 -6.10 0.08
C VAL A 196 24.17 -5.39 0.28
N ALA A 197 23.29 -5.97 1.09
CA ALA A 197 22.03 -5.33 1.48
C ALA A 197 22.28 -4.01 2.23
N LYS A 198 23.26 -3.99 3.16
CA LYS A 198 23.65 -2.77 3.88
C LYS A 198 24.13 -1.67 2.92
N ALA A 199 24.98 -2.02 1.94
CA ALA A 199 25.44 -1.06 0.95
C ALA A 199 24.30 -0.46 0.12
N ALA A 200 23.32 -1.28 -0.28
CA ALA A 200 22.13 -0.81 -0.98
C ALA A 200 21.29 0.15 -0.12
N VAL A 201 21.11 -0.17 1.18
CA VAL A 201 20.34 0.68 2.12
C VAL A 201 21.04 2.02 2.34
N GLU A 202 22.35 2.01 2.59
CA GLU A 202 23.14 3.22 2.79
C GLU A 202 23.05 4.14 1.56
N GLU A 203 23.12 3.56 0.35
CA GLU A 203 23.01 4.33 -0.88
C GLU A 203 21.62 4.91 -1.08
N ALA A 204 20.56 4.11 -0.85
CA ALA A 204 19.18 4.57 -0.91
C ALA A 204 18.93 5.74 0.06
N HIS A 205 19.45 5.66 1.29
CA HIS A 205 19.31 6.71 2.29
C HIS A 205 20.05 8.01 1.92
N LYS A 206 21.21 7.96 1.25
CA LYS A 206 21.88 9.17 0.72
C LYS A 206 20.98 9.93 -0.25
N HIS A 207 20.15 9.22 -1.01
CA HIS A 207 19.16 9.78 -1.93
C HIS A 207 17.82 10.07 -1.28
N GLY A 208 17.66 9.88 0.04
CA GLY A 208 16.40 10.06 0.76
C GLY A 208 15.30 9.07 0.35
N ARG A 209 15.68 7.86 -0.09
CA ARG A 209 14.72 6.82 -0.50
C ARG A 209 14.53 5.79 0.60
N PRO A 210 13.27 5.50 1.00
CA PRO A 210 12.98 4.40 1.94
C PRO A 210 13.28 3.05 1.29
N VAL A 211 13.65 2.08 2.13
CA VAL A 211 13.97 0.72 1.71
C VAL A 211 12.97 -0.26 2.29
N PHE A 212 12.34 -1.03 1.42
CA PHE A 212 11.39 -2.09 1.72
C PHE A 212 12.01 -3.42 1.36
N GLY A 213 11.78 -4.47 2.12
CA GLY A 213 12.39 -5.72 1.72
C GLY A 213 11.83 -6.98 2.37
N HIS A 214 12.05 -8.06 1.64
CA HIS A 214 12.00 -9.38 2.23
C HIS A 214 13.31 -9.61 3.00
N SER A 215 13.21 -10.06 4.22
CA SER A 215 14.39 -10.48 4.99
C SER A 215 14.07 -11.77 5.73
N LEU A 216 14.96 -12.72 5.67
CA LEU A 216 14.87 -13.94 6.48
C LEU A 216 15.40 -13.73 7.90
N ASP A 217 15.87 -12.51 8.20
CA ASP A 217 16.37 -12.11 9.51
C ASP A 217 16.08 -10.63 9.78
N ILE A 218 15.10 -10.37 10.64
CA ILE A 218 14.71 -9.02 11.06
C ILE A 218 15.84 -8.30 11.80
N PHE A 219 16.68 -9.01 12.56
CA PHE A 219 17.78 -8.37 13.26
C PHE A 219 18.77 -7.74 12.27
N THR A 220 19.11 -8.45 11.20
CA THR A 220 19.94 -7.93 10.11
C THR A 220 19.25 -6.79 9.37
N ALA A 221 17.98 -6.92 9.02
CA ALA A 221 17.22 -5.87 8.34
C ALA A 221 17.15 -4.59 9.18
N ALA A 222 16.87 -4.72 10.47
CA ALA A 222 16.83 -3.60 11.41
C ALA A 222 18.20 -2.95 11.60
N ALA A 223 19.26 -3.74 11.71
CA ALA A 223 20.63 -3.24 11.83
C ALA A 223 21.09 -2.51 10.57
N ASN A 224 20.65 -2.96 9.39
CA ASN A 224 20.97 -2.33 8.11
C ASN A 224 20.11 -1.08 7.82
N GLY A 225 19.02 -0.82 8.58
CA GLY A 225 18.19 0.37 8.42
C GLY A 225 17.07 0.23 7.40
N TYR A 226 16.51 -0.96 7.22
CA TYR A 226 15.29 -1.13 6.44
C TYR A 226 14.16 -0.30 7.03
N GLN A 227 13.42 0.43 6.18
CA GLN A 227 12.24 1.18 6.61
C GLN A 227 11.09 0.24 6.93
N SER A 228 10.92 -0.84 6.16
CA SER A 228 9.89 -1.83 6.38
C SER A 228 10.37 -3.23 5.98
N VAL A 229 9.91 -4.23 6.73
CA VAL A 229 9.98 -5.64 6.34
C VAL A 229 8.61 -6.12 5.91
N GLU A 230 8.62 -6.88 4.80
CA GLU A 230 7.41 -7.28 4.12
C GLU A 230 7.06 -8.73 4.41
N HIS A 231 5.75 -9.00 4.45
CA HIS A 231 5.14 -10.30 4.72
C HIS A 231 5.42 -10.86 6.11
N SER A 232 4.70 -11.90 6.45
CA SER A 232 4.92 -12.65 7.69
C SER A 232 6.22 -13.44 7.71
N TRP A 233 6.84 -13.68 6.53
CA TRP A 233 8.07 -14.45 6.38
C TRP A 233 9.20 -13.98 7.26
N SER A 234 9.43 -12.65 7.30
CA SER A 234 10.52 -12.08 8.09
C SER A 234 10.38 -12.44 9.57
N VAL A 235 9.16 -12.37 10.12
CA VAL A 235 8.88 -12.76 11.51
C VAL A 235 9.08 -14.26 11.70
N VAL A 236 8.52 -15.07 10.80
CA VAL A 236 8.58 -16.53 10.87
C VAL A 236 10.02 -17.01 10.90
N TYR A 237 10.79 -16.68 9.86
CA TYR A 237 12.18 -17.15 9.77
C TYR A 237 13.08 -16.59 10.88
N THR A 238 12.86 -15.35 11.32
CA THR A 238 13.61 -14.77 12.43
C THR A 238 13.31 -15.47 13.75
N SER A 239 12.09 -15.99 13.93
CA SER A 239 11.70 -16.69 15.16
C SER A 239 12.31 -18.09 15.29
N ILE A 240 12.64 -18.75 14.16
CA ILE A 240 13.22 -20.10 14.16
C ILE A 240 14.70 -20.04 14.54
N GLN A 241 15.05 -20.65 15.69
CA GLN A 241 16.40 -20.58 16.25
C GLN A 241 17.35 -21.63 15.67
N ASP A 242 16.84 -22.81 15.25
CA ASP A 242 17.67 -23.82 14.60
C ASP A 242 18.04 -23.43 13.15
N PRO A 243 19.34 -23.15 12.88
CA PRO A 243 19.78 -22.72 11.54
C PRO A 243 19.52 -23.75 10.45
N LYS A 244 19.63 -25.05 10.78
CA LYS A 244 19.38 -26.13 9.81
C LYS A 244 17.90 -26.21 9.46
N LYS A 245 17.01 -26.19 10.45
CA LYS A 245 15.54 -26.16 10.24
C LYS A 245 15.15 -24.93 9.41
N LYS A 246 15.69 -23.76 9.74
CA LYS A 246 15.44 -22.51 9.01
C LYS A 246 15.84 -22.63 7.54
N HIS A 247 17.04 -23.16 7.28
CA HIS A 247 17.56 -23.37 5.92
C HIS A 247 16.70 -24.36 5.14
N ASP A 248 16.39 -25.53 5.71
CA ASP A 248 15.63 -26.58 5.06
C ASP A 248 14.21 -26.11 4.70
N LEU A 249 13.56 -25.33 5.57
CA LEU A 249 12.25 -24.74 5.29
C LEU A 249 12.31 -23.69 4.16
N ASP A 250 13.34 -22.84 4.14
CA ASP A 250 13.52 -21.85 3.11
C ASP A 250 13.75 -22.47 1.74
N ILE A 251 14.69 -23.42 1.64
CA ILE A 251 14.94 -24.13 0.39
C ILE A 251 13.72 -24.97 -0.03
N GLY A 252 13.05 -25.63 0.92
CA GLY A 252 11.83 -26.40 0.65
C GLY A 252 10.71 -25.52 0.06
N ARG A 253 10.50 -24.33 0.60
CA ARG A 253 9.54 -23.33 0.09
C ARG A 253 9.93 -22.86 -1.31
N MET A 254 11.19 -22.53 -1.53
CA MET A 254 11.67 -22.07 -2.83
C MET A 254 11.47 -23.11 -3.94
N LEU A 255 11.65 -24.37 -3.61
CA LEU A 255 11.48 -25.50 -4.54
C LEU A 255 10.01 -25.98 -4.64
N GLY A 256 9.06 -25.31 -3.96
CA GLY A 256 7.66 -25.71 -3.91
C GLY A 256 7.39 -27.03 -3.19
N LYS A 257 8.34 -27.52 -2.37
CA LYS A 257 8.22 -28.76 -1.59
C LYS A 257 7.57 -28.55 -0.22
N VAL A 258 7.56 -27.32 0.27
CA VAL A 258 6.96 -26.91 1.53
C VAL A 258 5.96 -25.78 1.24
N ASP A 259 4.73 -25.95 1.71
CA ASP A 259 3.71 -24.91 1.56
C ASP A 259 3.99 -23.71 2.47
N THR A 260 3.63 -22.54 2.01
CA THR A 260 3.74 -21.29 2.77
C THR A 260 3.10 -21.38 4.15
N ALA A 261 1.89 -21.92 4.23
CA ALA A 261 1.17 -22.05 5.49
C ALA A 261 1.87 -22.98 6.49
N ASP A 262 2.60 -24.00 6.00
CA ASP A 262 3.35 -24.92 6.86
C ASP A 262 4.54 -24.26 7.52
N VAL A 263 5.20 -23.36 6.81
CA VAL A 263 6.33 -22.61 7.36
C VAL A 263 5.86 -21.75 8.54
N HIS A 264 4.66 -21.15 8.45
CA HIS A 264 4.12 -20.33 9.54
C HIS A 264 3.83 -21.12 10.83
N ALA A 265 3.49 -22.40 10.72
CA ALA A 265 3.29 -23.28 11.86
C ALA A 265 4.60 -23.59 12.63
N GLN A 266 5.76 -23.26 12.07
CA GLN A 266 7.07 -23.54 12.67
C GLN A 266 7.63 -22.39 13.49
N MET A 267 6.88 -21.30 13.69
CA MET A 267 7.30 -20.17 14.53
C MET A 267 7.59 -20.56 15.97
N GLU A 268 8.53 -19.86 16.55
CA GLU A 268 8.90 -20.01 17.96
C GLU A 268 8.53 -18.72 18.74
N PRO A 269 7.36 -18.69 19.43
CA PRO A 269 6.86 -17.50 20.11
C PRO A 269 7.77 -16.94 21.21
N ALA A 270 8.70 -17.76 21.72
CA ALA A 270 9.71 -17.32 22.69
C ALA A 270 10.62 -16.20 22.14
N MET A 271 10.72 -16.07 20.81
CA MET A 271 11.53 -15.04 20.16
C MET A 271 10.77 -13.73 19.91
N PHE A 272 9.45 -13.71 20.06
CA PHE A 272 8.62 -12.55 19.67
C PHE A 272 9.04 -11.25 20.35
N ASP A 273 9.21 -11.26 21.67
CA ASP A 273 9.57 -10.04 22.40
C ASP A 273 10.93 -9.47 21.97
N LYS A 274 11.89 -10.35 21.65
CA LYS A 274 13.21 -9.95 21.12
C LYS A 274 13.11 -9.34 19.74
N ILE A 275 12.29 -9.93 18.86
CA ILE A 275 12.04 -9.42 17.50
C ILE A 275 11.33 -8.06 17.60
N ILE A 276 10.27 -7.97 18.38
CA ILE A 276 9.48 -6.74 18.60
C ILE A 276 10.40 -5.61 19.11
N LYS A 277 11.22 -5.88 20.11
CA LYS A 277 12.18 -4.91 20.64
C LYS A 277 13.10 -4.37 19.56
N ALA A 278 13.71 -5.25 18.75
CA ALA A 278 14.61 -4.85 17.68
C ALA A 278 13.92 -3.97 16.63
N MET A 279 12.69 -4.32 16.24
CA MET A 279 11.91 -3.53 15.27
C MET A 279 11.55 -2.14 15.81
N ILE A 280 11.14 -2.05 17.07
CA ILE A 280 10.76 -0.77 17.71
C ILE A 280 11.99 0.13 17.88
N GLU A 281 13.09 -0.38 18.41
CA GLU A 281 14.33 0.38 18.64
C GLU A 281 14.90 0.97 17.33
N LYS A 282 14.63 0.33 16.21
CA LYS A 282 15.10 0.76 14.87
C LYS A 282 14.00 1.38 14.01
N ASN A 283 12.80 1.57 14.56
CA ASN A 283 11.62 2.10 13.86
C ASN A 283 11.33 1.36 12.54
N VAL A 284 11.45 0.03 12.55
CA VAL A 284 11.13 -0.82 11.40
C VAL A 284 9.63 -1.06 11.35
N HIS A 285 8.99 -0.68 10.24
CA HIS A 285 7.60 -0.97 9.97
C HIS A 285 7.43 -2.43 9.51
N TRP A 286 6.21 -2.92 9.54
CA TRP A 286 5.89 -4.27 9.07
C TRP A 286 4.60 -4.29 8.26
N SER A 287 4.65 -4.94 7.07
CA SER A 287 3.48 -5.22 6.26
C SER A 287 3.19 -6.74 6.25
N PRO A 288 2.19 -7.23 7.00
CA PRO A 288 1.93 -8.67 7.11
C PRO A 288 1.35 -9.30 5.86
N THR A 289 0.58 -8.57 5.05
CA THR A 289 -0.07 -9.00 3.79
C THR A 289 -0.91 -10.28 3.94
N TRP A 290 -1.73 -10.33 4.99
CA TRP A 290 -2.50 -11.52 5.33
C TRP A 290 -3.66 -11.80 4.38
N ALA A 291 -4.21 -10.75 3.77
CA ALA A 291 -5.29 -10.89 2.81
C ALA A 291 -4.91 -11.83 1.66
N THR A 292 -3.67 -11.84 1.23
CA THR A 292 -3.21 -12.77 0.19
C THR A 292 -3.08 -14.22 0.67
N TRP A 293 -2.69 -14.44 1.96
CA TRP A 293 -2.26 -15.78 2.40
C TRP A 293 -3.24 -16.48 3.35
N PHE A 294 -4.02 -15.73 4.15
CA PHE A 294 -4.74 -16.30 5.29
C PHE A 294 -6.26 -16.06 5.31
N ARG A 295 -6.86 -15.43 4.27
CA ARG A 295 -8.32 -15.19 4.21
C ARG A 295 -9.16 -16.46 4.52
N PRO A 296 -8.79 -17.66 4.02
CA PRO A 296 -9.55 -18.88 4.33
C PRO A 296 -9.50 -19.32 5.80
N LEU A 297 -8.57 -18.78 6.60
CA LEU A 297 -8.43 -19.07 8.03
C LEU A 297 -9.07 -17.99 8.93
N SER A 298 -9.46 -16.85 8.35
CA SER A 298 -10.19 -15.80 9.08
C SER A 298 -11.56 -16.27 9.50
N SER A 299 -12.06 -15.75 10.61
CA SER A 299 -13.46 -15.91 11.05
C SER A 299 -14.46 -15.35 10.01
N HIS A 300 -14.02 -14.46 9.12
CA HIS A 300 -14.79 -13.85 8.03
C HIS A 300 -14.61 -14.57 6.67
N ALA A 301 -13.99 -15.74 6.64
CA ALA A 301 -13.63 -16.44 5.39
C ALA A 301 -14.81 -16.64 4.42
N ALA A 302 -15.99 -17.02 4.93
CA ALA A 302 -17.18 -17.24 4.11
C ALA A 302 -17.68 -15.94 3.45
N GLU A 303 -17.74 -14.85 4.22
CA GLU A 303 -18.13 -13.53 3.72
C GLU A 303 -17.11 -13.02 2.67
N MET A 304 -15.81 -13.14 2.95
CA MET A 304 -14.74 -12.74 2.03
C MET A 304 -14.84 -13.50 0.72
N LYS A 305 -15.00 -14.82 0.77
CA LYS A 305 -15.17 -15.68 -0.42
C LYS A 305 -16.38 -15.26 -1.25
N GLU A 306 -17.55 -15.12 -0.64
CA GLU A 306 -18.78 -14.74 -1.33
C GLU A 306 -18.63 -13.38 -2.02
N ARG A 307 -18.08 -12.40 -1.32
CA ARG A 307 -17.90 -11.04 -1.82
C ARG A 307 -16.91 -11.01 -3.01
N GLU A 308 -15.77 -11.67 -2.90
CA GLU A 308 -14.80 -11.74 -3.99
C GLU A 308 -15.37 -12.44 -5.23
N LEU A 309 -16.04 -13.57 -5.05
CA LEU A 309 -16.64 -14.30 -6.17
C LEU A 309 -17.78 -13.53 -6.84
N THR A 310 -18.60 -12.82 -6.05
CA THR A 310 -19.66 -11.94 -6.57
C THR A 310 -19.05 -10.81 -7.41
N LEU A 311 -17.98 -10.20 -6.92
CA LEU A 311 -17.28 -9.14 -7.63
C LEU A 311 -16.66 -9.65 -8.94
N LEU A 312 -15.92 -10.76 -8.89
CA LEU A 312 -15.24 -11.33 -10.05
C LEU A 312 -16.21 -11.87 -11.13
N ARG A 313 -17.46 -12.15 -10.77
CA ARG A 313 -18.53 -12.52 -11.71
C ARG A 313 -19.30 -11.33 -12.26
N ASN A 314 -18.97 -10.11 -11.85
CA ASN A 314 -19.60 -8.91 -12.38
C ASN A 314 -19.22 -8.71 -13.86
N PRO A 315 -20.20 -8.63 -14.79
CA PRO A 315 -19.91 -8.49 -16.22
C PRO A 315 -19.20 -7.18 -16.58
N GLN A 316 -19.24 -6.17 -15.72
CA GLN A 316 -18.50 -4.93 -15.89
C GLN A 316 -16.99 -5.10 -15.64
N LEU A 317 -16.58 -6.20 -15.00
CA LEU A 317 -15.18 -6.54 -14.72
C LEU A 317 -14.60 -7.59 -15.69
N LYS A 318 -15.22 -7.79 -16.86
CA LYS A 318 -14.74 -8.77 -17.85
C LYS A 318 -13.32 -8.50 -18.39
N TYR A 319 -12.78 -7.32 -18.15
CA TYR A 319 -11.41 -6.97 -18.50
C TYR A 319 -10.36 -7.55 -17.53
N LEU A 320 -10.79 -8.05 -16.36
CA LEU A 320 -9.88 -8.73 -15.43
C LEU A 320 -9.36 -10.02 -16.04
N PRO A 321 -8.09 -10.36 -15.80
CA PRO A 321 -7.54 -11.63 -16.28
C PRO A 321 -8.34 -12.83 -15.75
N PRO A 322 -8.75 -13.78 -16.61
CA PRO A 322 -9.61 -14.90 -16.21
C PRO A 322 -9.02 -15.80 -15.10
N TYR A 323 -7.70 -15.82 -14.97
CA TYR A 323 -7.04 -16.62 -13.95
C TYR A 323 -7.35 -16.13 -12.51
N ILE A 324 -7.72 -14.85 -12.32
CA ILE A 324 -7.99 -14.31 -10.98
C ILE A 324 -9.19 -15.00 -10.34
N LEU A 325 -10.27 -15.20 -11.09
CA LEU A 325 -11.45 -15.93 -10.62
C LEU A 325 -11.08 -17.39 -10.25
N LYS A 326 -10.39 -18.06 -11.16
CA LYS A 326 -9.96 -19.46 -10.95
C LYS A 326 -9.04 -19.59 -9.74
N ASP A 327 -8.11 -18.66 -9.58
CA ASP A 327 -7.18 -18.67 -8.45
C ASP A 327 -7.89 -18.40 -7.13
N THR A 328 -8.84 -17.45 -7.09
CA THR A 328 -9.64 -17.17 -5.90
C THR A 328 -10.46 -18.39 -5.50
N GLU A 329 -11.17 -19.03 -6.43
CA GLU A 329 -11.93 -20.25 -6.16
C GLU A 329 -11.03 -21.40 -5.67
N SER A 330 -9.90 -21.62 -6.33
CA SER A 330 -8.93 -22.65 -5.97
C SER A 330 -8.32 -22.41 -4.59
N PHE A 331 -8.02 -21.15 -4.25
CA PHE A 331 -7.42 -20.77 -2.98
C PHE A 331 -8.33 -21.12 -1.80
N PHE A 332 -9.61 -20.73 -1.83
CA PHE A 332 -10.55 -21.09 -0.78
C PHE A 332 -10.82 -22.61 -0.76
N SER A 333 -11.01 -23.23 -1.93
CA SER A 333 -11.26 -24.67 -2.04
C SER A 333 -10.13 -25.52 -1.46
N LYS A 334 -8.87 -25.09 -1.59
CA LYS A 334 -7.72 -25.77 -1.00
C LYS A 334 -7.87 -25.91 0.51
N TYR A 335 -8.26 -24.83 1.19
CA TYR A 335 -8.43 -24.83 2.64
C TYR A 335 -9.71 -25.55 3.10
N GLU A 336 -10.79 -25.48 2.34
CA GLU A 336 -12.04 -26.21 2.61
C GLU A 336 -11.85 -27.73 2.55
N LYS A 337 -11.03 -28.20 1.62
CA LYS A 337 -10.72 -29.63 1.40
C LYS A 337 -9.52 -30.13 2.22
N MET A 338 -8.88 -29.26 2.99
CA MET A 338 -7.71 -29.64 3.77
C MET A 338 -8.08 -30.64 4.87
N ALA A 339 -7.24 -31.68 5.05
CA ALA A 339 -7.42 -32.63 6.14
C ALA A 339 -7.44 -31.94 7.51
N PRO A 340 -8.24 -32.41 8.47
CA PRO A 340 -8.41 -31.73 9.77
C PRO A 340 -7.09 -31.49 10.50
N GLU A 341 -6.18 -32.46 10.52
CA GLU A 341 -4.87 -32.35 11.17
C GLU A 341 -4.04 -31.23 10.56
N LYS A 342 -4.01 -31.17 9.23
CA LYS A 342 -3.29 -30.12 8.48
C LYS A 342 -3.92 -28.76 8.67
N ARG A 343 -5.24 -28.71 8.67
CA ARG A 343 -5.97 -27.46 8.95
C ARG A 343 -5.65 -26.92 10.36
N ASN A 344 -5.57 -27.82 11.37
CA ASN A 344 -5.20 -27.43 12.73
C ASN A 344 -3.77 -26.88 12.79
N GLU A 345 -2.83 -27.50 12.08
CA GLU A 345 -1.45 -27.04 12.00
C GLU A 345 -1.37 -25.61 11.42
N VAL A 346 -1.94 -25.37 10.23
CA VAL A 346 -1.88 -24.06 9.57
C VAL A 346 -2.65 -22.99 10.36
N THR A 347 -3.77 -23.39 11.01
CA THR A 347 -4.53 -22.48 11.89
C THR A 347 -3.72 -22.09 13.11
N SER A 348 -2.91 -23.02 13.66
CA SER A 348 -1.99 -22.72 14.77
C SER A 348 -0.96 -21.66 14.36
N GLY A 349 -0.38 -21.79 13.16
CA GLY A 349 0.53 -20.77 12.59
C GLY A 349 -0.12 -19.40 12.46
N TYR A 350 -1.36 -19.35 11.95
CA TYR A 350 -2.11 -18.09 11.85
C TYR A 350 -2.39 -17.47 13.22
N LYS A 351 -2.77 -18.27 14.22
CA LYS A 351 -2.96 -17.78 15.61
C LYS A 351 -1.67 -17.24 16.24
N MET A 352 -0.52 -17.85 15.97
CA MET A 352 0.76 -17.31 16.42
C MET A 352 1.08 -15.95 15.76
N LEU A 353 0.74 -15.77 14.49
CA LEU A 353 0.86 -14.46 13.82
C LEU A 353 -0.08 -13.42 14.44
N GLN A 354 -1.32 -13.79 14.74
CA GLN A 354 -2.25 -12.89 15.45
C GLN A 354 -1.71 -12.48 16.82
N GLU A 355 -1.08 -13.39 17.54
CA GLU A 355 -0.40 -13.07 18.81
C GLU A 355 0.78 -12.12 18.61
N PHE A 356 1.58 -12.32 17.57
CA PHE A 356 2.67 -11.41 17.24
C PHE A 356 2.15 -10.00 16.93
N VAL A 357 1.10 -9.87 16.08
CA VAL A 357 0.46 -8.60 15.75
C VAL A 357 0.01 -7.89 17.03
N ARG A 358 -0.69 -8.60 17.91
CA ARG A 358 -1.21 -8.04 19.17
C ARG A 358 -0.09 -7.51 20.06
N ARG A 359 1.00 -8.28 20.24
CA ARG A 359 2.16 -7.85 21.03
C ARG A 359 2.88 -6.69 20.37
N PHE A 360 3.10 -6.74 19.06
CA PHE A 360 3.79 -5.70 18.31
C PHE A 360 3.03 -4.37 18.37
N ALA A 361 1.73 -4.39 18.11
CA ALA A 361 0.88 -3.20 18.21
C ALA A 361 0.84 -2.63 19.64
N LYS A 362 0.69 -3.50 20.67
CA LYS A 362 0.69 -3.10 22.08
C LYS A 362 2.01 -2.43 22.49
N ALA A 363 3.12 -2.85 21.92
CA ALA A 363 4.44 -2.28 22.16
C ALA A 363 4.70 -0.99 21.36
N GLY A 364 3.74 -0.49 20.57
CA GLY A 364 3.87 0.70 19.72
C GLY A 364 4.51 0.44 18.34
N GLY A 365 4.58 -0.83 17.92
CA GLY A 365 5.07 -1.20 16.60
C GLY A 365 4.16 -0.71 15.49
N LYS A 366 4.75 -0.30 14.38
CA LYS A 366 4.03 0.25 13.23
C LYS A 366 3.76 -0.82 12.19
N ILE A 367 2.47 -1.17 12.06
CA ILE A 367 1.98 -2.04 10.99
C ILE A 367 1.45 -1.16 9.87
N HIS A 368 1.76 -1.48 8.62
CA HIS A 368 1.07 -0.91 7.48
C HIS A 368 0.40 -2.02 6.65
N SER A 369 -0.86 -1.78 6.28
CA SER A 369 -1.65 -2.70 5.47
C SER A 369 -1.08 -2.78 4.05
N GLY A 370 -1.10 -3.97 3.48
CA GLY A 370 -0.71 -4.22 2.10
C GLY A 370 -1.45 -5.43 1.54
N SER A 371 -1.95 -5.33 0.32
CA SER A 371 -2.78 -6.39 -0.25
C SER A 371 -1.97 -7.54 -0.86
N ASP A 372 -0.76 -7.26 -1.36
CA ASP A 372 0.04 -8.22 -2.15
C ASP A 372 -0.84 -9.03 -3.13
N PRO A 373 -1.48 -8.39 -4.14
CA PRO A 373 -2.64 -8.94 -4.82
C PRO A 373 -2.30 -10.04 -5.82
N ASN A 374 -1.85 -11.19 -5.32
CA ASN A 374 -1.53 -12.37 -6.14
C ASN A 374 -2.73 -13.32 -6.31
N HIS A 375 -3.54 -13.49 -5.25
CA HIS A 375 -4.70 -14.40 -5.21
C HIS A 375 -5.92 -13.72 -4.57
N VAL A 376 -5.99 -12.40 -4.63
CA VAL A 376 -7.04 -11.60 -4.01
C VAL A 376 -7.41 -10.45 -4.92
N VAL A 377 -8.65 -10.01 -4.83
CA VAL A 377 -9.15 -8.88 -5.62
C VAL A 377 -8.54 -7.58 -5.11
N PRO A 378 -7.78 -6.84 -5.94
CA PRO A 378 -7.20 -5.55 -5.56
C PRO A 378 -8.25 -4.57 -5.06
N GLY A 379 -7.87 -3.64 -4.21
CA GLY A 379 -8.81 -2.71 -3.57
C GLY A 379 -9.59 -3.37 -2.45
N TYR A 380 -10.42 -4.36 -2.73
CA TYR A 380 -11.12 -5.14 -1.70
C TYR A 380 -10.15 -5.78 -0.69
N ALA A 381 -9.01 -6.25 -1.16
CA ALA A 381 -7.99 -6.88 -0.31
C ALA A 381 -7.52 -6.01 0.85
N VAL A 382 -7.45 -4.68 0.69
CA VAL A 382 -7.11 -3.77 1.79
C VAL A 382 -8.15 -3.88 2.91
N HIS A 383 -9.44 -3.89 2.57
CA HIS A 383 -10.50 -4.03 3.57
C HIS A 383 -10.49 -5.41 4.25
N ALA A 384 -10.19 -6.47 3.50
CA ALA A 384 -10.01 -7.81 4.07
C ALA A 384 -8.83 -7.85 5.06
N GLU A 385 -7.72 -7.20 4.72
CA GLU A 385 -6.56 -7.05 5.61
C GLU A 385 -6.96 -6.34 6.91
N LEU A 386 -7.72 -5.24 6.83
CA LEU A 386 -8.20 -4.52 8.03
C LEU A 386 -9.10 -5.39 8.91
N GLN A 387 -10.01 -6.19 8.32
CA GLN A 387 -10.83 -7.14 9.09
C GLN A 387 -9.96 -8.16 9.84
N MET A 388 -8.95 -8.72 9.17
CA MET A 388 -8.04 -9.70 9.76
C MET A 388 -7.15 -9.10 10.86
N LEU A 389 -6.74 -7.84 10.71
CA LEU A 389 -5.98 -7.12 11.74
C LEU A 389 -6.84 -6.82 12.98
N VAL A 390 -8.13 -6.48 12.79
CA VAL A 390 -9.07 -6.34 13.92
C VAL A 390 -9.32 -7.69 14.59
N GLU A 391 -9.49 -8.78 13.83
CA GLU A 391 -9.56 -10.14 14.36
C GLU A 391 -8.32 -10.49 15.20
N ALA A 392 -7.13 -10.01 14.79
CA ALA A 392 -5.90 -10.19 15.54
C ALA A 392 -5.79 -9.33 16.81
N GLY A 393 -6.72 -8.38 17.02
CA GLY A 393 -6.81 -7.59 18.25
C GLY A 393 -6.46 -6.11 18.13
N LEU A 394 -6.30 -5.57 16.93
CA LEU A 394 -6.27 -4.12 16.74
C LEU A 394 -7.67 -3.55 16.93
N THR A 395 -7.76 -2.31 17.44
CA THR A 395 -9.02 -1.57 17.36
C THR A 395 -9.31 -1.19 15.89
N PRO A 396 -10.58 -0.96 15.51
CA PRO A 396 -10.91 -0.51 14.18
C PRO A 396 -10.15 0.76 13.75
N LEU A 397 -9.94 1.71 14.66
CA LEU A 397 -9.18 2.94 14.38
C LEU A 397 -7.69 2.64 14.10
N GLN A 398 -7.08 1.75 14.87
CA GLN A 398 -5.71 1.29 14.59
C GLN A 398 -5.62 0.57 13.25
N ALA A 399 -6.61 -0.27 12.91
CA ALA A 399 -6.63 -0.94 11.62
C ALA A 399 -6.73 0.08 10.45
N ILE A 400 -7.60 1.10 10.55
CA ILE A 400 -7.70 2.19 9.56
C ILE A 400 -6.35 2.93 9.42
N GLU A 401 -5.69 3.22 10.54
CA GLU A 401 -4.36 3.86 10.54
C GLU A 401 -3.32 3.05 9.76
N THR A 402 -3.43 1.70 9.76
CA THR A 402 -2.52 0.84 8.99
C THR A 402 -2.63 1.03 7.48
N ALA A 403 -3.82 1.36 6.95
CA ALA A 403 -4.06 1.61 5.53
C ALA A 403 -4.01 3.09 5.15
N SER A 404 -3.52 3.95 6.04
CA SER A 404 -3.52 5.39 5.85
C SER A 404 -2.20 6.02 6.34
N LEU A 405 -2.14 6.56 7.55
CA LEU A 405 -0.98 7.28 8.05
C LEU A 405 0.29 6.41 8.14
N ASN A 406 0.17 5.16 8.59
CA ASN A 406 1.33 4.29 8.76
C ASN A 406 2.00 3.96 7.41
N VAL A 407 1.22 3.79 6.33
CA VAL A 407 1.81 3.65 4.98
C VAL A 407 2.52 4.92 4.56
N ALA A 408 1.88 6.08 4.75
CA ALA A 408 2.49 7.37 4.39
C ALA A 408 3.80 7.59 5.14
N GLN A 409 3.86 7.22 6.44
CA GLN A 409 5.09 7.29 7.25
C GLN A 409 6.17 6.34 6.74
N ALA A 410 5.81 5.09 6.38
CA ALA A 410 6.78 4.15 5.81
C ALA A 410 7.41 4.67 4.50
N TRP A 411 6.67 5.47 3.73
CA TRP A 411 7.14 6.07 2.49
C TRP A 411 7.72 7.49 2.64
N GLY A 412 7.77 8.05 3.87
CA GLY A 412 8.22 9.42 4.13
C GLY A 412 7.33 10.49 3.47
N LYS A 413 6.05 10.19 3.31
CA LYS A 413 5.04 11.03 2.64
C LYS A 413 3.96 11.55 3.61
N GLU A 414 4.12 11.34 4.92
CA GLU A 414 3.14 11.66 5.95
C GLU A 414 2.84 13.16 6.10
N LYS A 415 3.70 14.02 5.59
CA LYS A 415 3.47 15.48 5.57
C LYS A 415 2.31 15.86 4.65
N ASP A 416 2.12 15.11 3.57
CA ASP A 416 1.14 15.43 2.54
C ASP A 416 -0.02 14.44 2.49
N TYR A 417 0.14 13.20 2.97
CA TYR A 417 -0.82 12.09 2.77
C TYR A 417 -1.08 11.30 4.06
N GLY A 418 -2.07 10.43 3.99
CA GLY A 418 -2.34 9.39 4.97
C GLY A 418 -3.25 9.79 6.12
N SER A 419 -3.64 11.04 6.25
CA SER A 419 -4.63 11.46 7.26
C SER A 419 -5.39 12.70 6.83
N ILE A 420 -6.59 12.88 7.40
CA ILE A 420 -7.42 14.08 7.22
C ILE A 420 -6.94 15.13 8.22
N GLU A 421 -6.04 15.99 7.77
CA GLU A 421 -5.44 17.06 8.55
C GLU A 421 -5.25 18.32 7.68
N ASN A 422 -5.35 19.49 8.30
CA ASN A 422 -5.20 20.77 7.60
C ASN A 422 -3.86 20.85 6.84
N GLY A 423 -3.93 21.26 5.58
CA GLY A 423 -2.78 21.41 4.69
C GLY A 423 -2.39 20.16 3.91
N LYS A 424 -2.86 18.97 4.30
CA LYS A 424 -2.62 17.73 3.55
C LYS A 424 -3.50 17.64 2.29
N VAL A 425 -3.09 16.81 1.36
CA VAL A 425 -3.84 16.51 0.14
C VAL A 425 -5.20 15.91 0.50
N ALA A 426 -6.26 16.42 -0.09
CA ALA A 426 -7.62 16.04 0.22
C ALA A 426 -8.03 14.77 -0.54
N ASP A 427 -7.38 13.67 -0.19
CA ASP A 427 -7.72 12.32 -0.61
C ASP A 427 -8.58 11.68 0.48
N PHE A 428 -9.84 11.40 0.19
CA PHE A 428 -10.78 10.84 1.16
C PHE A 428 -11.92 10.08 0.46
N PHE A 429 -12.65 9.30 1.22
CA PHE A 429 -13.86 8.65 0.73
C PHE A 429 -14.95 8.64 1.80
N ILE A 430 -16.19 8.47 1.36
CA ILE A 430 -17.38 8.46 2.20
C ILE A 430 -18.00 7.07 2.13
N VAL A 431 -18.33 6.51 3.29
CA VAL A 431 -18.95 5.19 3.43
C VAL A 431 -20.27 5.27 4.18
N ARG A 432 -21.15 4.29 3.96
CA ARG A 432 -22.29 4.01 4.83
C ARG A 432 -21.85 3.22 6.04
N GLY A 433 -22.35 3.57 7.22
CA GLY A 433 -22.04 2.89 8.48
C GLY A 433 -21.01 3.61 9.31
N ASP A 434 -20.50 2.92 10.33
CA ASP A 434 -19.54 3.44 11.31
C ASP A 434 -18.34 2.49 11.47
N PRO A 435 -17.29 2.66 10.64
CA PRO A 435 -16.10 1.83 10.71
C PRO A 435 -15.35 1.86 12.05
N SER A 436 -15.61 2.84 12.92
CA SER A 436 -15.03 2.85 14.27
C SER A 436 -15.63 1.78 15.17
N LYS A 437 -16.82 1.25 14.82
CA LYS A 437 -17.53 0.18 15.52
C LYS A 437 -17.49 -1.14 14.76
N ASN A 438 -17.62 -1.07 13.44
CA ASN A 438 -17.60 -2.24 12.57
C ASN A 438 -16.66 -1.97 11.39
N ILE A 439 -15.48 -2.54 11.43
CA ILE A 439 -14.45 -2.33 10.40
C ILE A 439 -14.93 -2.73 8.98
N SER A 440 -15.87 -3.67 8.88
CA SER A 440 -16.44 -4.08 7.59
C SER A 440 -17.19 -2.95 6.88
N ASP A 441 -17.64 -1.91 7.60
CA ASP A 441 -18.31 -0.76 7.00
C ASP A 441 -17.39 0.07 6.10
N THR A 442 -16.07 -0.08 6.20
CA THR A 442 -15.10 0.55 5.27
C THR A 442 -15.35 0.16 3.82
N GLN A 443 -15.95 -1.02 3.58
CA GLN A 443 -16.25 -1.56 2.24
C GLN A 443 -17.49 -0.93 1.58
N ASN A 444 -18.32 -0.21 2.36
CA ASN A 444 -19.58 0.36 1.90
C ASN A 444 -19.34 1.74 1.25
N VAL A 445 -18.45 1.81 0.28
CA VAL A 445 -18.01 3.04 -0.39
C VAL A 445 -19.17 3.65 -1.17
N GLU A 446 -19.47 4.93 -0.93
CA GLU A 446 -20.49 5.71 -1.68
C GLU A 446 -19.86 6.75 -2.61
N SER A 447 -18.74 7.35 -2.22
CA SER A 447 -18.02 8.29 -3.07
C SER A 447 -16.56 8.41 -2.66
N VAL A 448 -15.71 8.66 -3.63
CA VAL A 448 -14.26 8.79 -3.48
C VAL A 448 -13.80 10.12 -4.04
N PHE A 449 -12.86 10.76 -3.37
CA PHE A 449 -12.32 12.05 -3.72
C PHE A 449 -10.79 11.97 -3.75
N ILE A 450 -10.21 12.46 -4.84
CA ILE A 450 -8.76 12.61 -5.01
C ILE A 450 -8.48 14.09 -5.21
N GLU A 451 -7.60 14.65 -4.40
CA GLU A 451 -7.31 16.09 -4.41
C GLU A 451 -8.60 16.94 -4.34
N GLY A 452 -9.54 16.50 -3.50
CA GLY A 452 -10.83 17.15 -3.30
C GLY A 452 -11.83 17.02 -4.45
N LYS A 453 -11.48 16.37 -5.53
CA LYS A 453 -12.37 16.15 -6.68
C LYS A 453 -13.04 14.80 -6.56
N LYS A 454 -14.38 14.77 -6.63
CA LYS A 454 -15.13 13.53 -6.71
C LYS A 454 -14.77 12.79 -7.99
N ILE A 455 -14.41 11.52 -7.86
CA ILE A 455 -14.10 10.67 -9.00
C ILE A 455 -15.22 9.69 -9.28
N ASP A 456 -15.29 9.22 -10.51
CA ASP A 456 -16.15 8.10 -10.89
C ASP A 456 -15.57 6.81 -10.33
N THR A 457 -16.39 6.03 -9.61
CA THR A 457 -16.03 4.73 -9.02
C THR A 457 -16.74 3.56 -9.68
N SER A 458 -17.45 3.82 -10.81
CA SER A 458 -18.12 2.79 -11.58
C SER A 458 -17.13 1.88 -12.29
N PHE A 459 -17.52 0.61 -12.47
CA PHE A 459 -16.77 -0.31 -13.34
C PHE A 459 -17.22 -0.16 -14.79
N HIS A 460 -16.27 -0.16 -15.72
CA HIS A 460 -16.53 -0.04 -17.16
C HIS A 460 -16.03 -1.29 -17.87
N ALA A 461 -16.93 -2.01 -18.51
CA ALA A 461 -16.61 -3.26 -19.19
C ALA A 461 -15.56 -3.12 -20.32
N ASP A 462 -15.37 -1.92 -20.82
CA ASP A 462 -14.39 -1.54 -21.83
C ASP A 462 -13.14 -0.85 -21.24
N TYR A 463 -12.99 -0.87 -19.90
CA TYR A 463 -11.79 -0.31 -19.26
C TYR A 463 -10.52 -0.87 -19.90
N LYS A 464 -9.63 0.03 -20.26
CA LYS A 464 -8.33 -0.30 -20.83
C LYS A 464 -7.30 0.73 -20.40
N ASN A 465 -6.21 0.26 -19.85
CA ASN A 465 -5.04 1.10 -19.62
C ASN A 465 -4.32 1.36 -20.95
N PRO A 466 -4.03 2.61 -21.32
CA PRO A 466 -3.34 2.91 -22.57
C PRO A 466 -1.89 2.41 -22.62
N LEU A 467 -1.30 2.08 -21.46
CA LEU A 467 0.06 1.57 -21.34
C LEU A 467 0.04 0.15 -20.72
N PRO A 468 -0.20 -0.89 -21.54
CA PRO A 468 -0.22 -2.26 -21.05
C PRO A 468 1.14 -2.67 -20.47
N ARG A 469 1.12 -3.56 -19.48
CA ARG A 469 2.34 -4.07 -18.88
C ARG A 469 3.15 -4.89 -19.90
N PRO A 470 4.47 -4.64 -20.06
CA PRO A 470 5.28 -5.31 -21.07
C PRO A 470 5.70 -6.75 -20.69
N ILE A 471 5.33 -7.20 -19.48
CA ILE A 471 5.66 -8.52 -18.95
C ILE A 471 4.35 -9.24 -18.68
N GLU A 472 4.18 -10.42 -19.25
CA GLU A 472 3.02 -11.27 -18.98
C GLU A 472 3.01 -11.72 -17.52
N ASP A 473 1.85 -11.63 -16.87
CA ASP A 473 1.67 -12.04 -15.49
C ASP A 473 1.85 -13.56 -15.30
N ARG A 474 1.45 -14.33 -16.30
CA ARG A 474 1.71 -15.76 -16.43
C ARG A 474 1.95 -16.09 -17.90
N PRO A 475 2.99 -16.88 -18.24
CA PRO A 475 3.01 -17.54 -19.54
C PRO A 475 1.76 -18.43 -19.61
N GLU A 476 1.07 -18.41 -20.73
CA GLU A 476 0.04 -19.40 -21.02
C GLU A 476 0.66 -20.78 -20.81
N SER A 477 0.06 -21.58 -19.92
CA SER A 477 0.48 -22.96 -19.63
C SER A 477 0.05 -23.88 -20.73
#